data_5da897da2ddc473722063a9b6c65d42d
#
_entry.id   5da897da2ddc473722063a9b6c65d42d
#
_cell.length_a   1.000
_cell.length_b   1.000
_cell.length_c   1.000
_cell.angle_alpha   90.00
_cell.angle_beta   90.00
_cell.angle_gamma   90.00
#
_symmetry.space_group_name_H-M   'P 1'
#
loop_
_entity.id
_entity.type
_entity.pdbx_description
1 polymer ?
#
loop_
_entity_poly.entity_id
_entity_poly.type
_entity_poly.pdbx_seq_one_letter_code
_entity_poly.pdbx_strand_id
1 'polypeptide(L)'
;MMADRNQILMEIRGEVENSAPNTKLATIRCLMQRFSTSQRTVEGVLNELGESGMVIRRPGSGWFVAPSANDGLPRIRMVLPNWASENYQQLERSFLRRAEMEGGFTFRSTMQAVTPDFYRQVQADGCDALVLVTPGSRLSSSDIMLIASLPVPVVVLHCELGGIGISAVSDNPASGGMMAASCLIRHGHRELALLVTEPPSDSFDMRCRGFREFAELSGARV
;
A
#
# COMPACT_ATOMS: atom_id res chain seq x y z
N MET A 1 -12.53 -29.67 -5.17
CA MET A 1 -13.10 -28.63 -4.30
C MET A 1 -13.55 -27.51 -5.24
N MET A 2 -14.81 -27.12 -5.26
CA MET A 2 -15.27 -26.01 -6.12
C MET A 2 -14.70 -24.71 -5.53
N ALA A 3 -14.07 -23.90 -6.37
CA ALA A 3 -13.58 -22.59 -5.93
C ALA A 3 -14.77 -21.68 -5.59
N ASP A 4 -14.69 -20.94 -4.48
CA ASP A 4 -15.68 -19.94 -4.12
C ASP A 4 -15.67 -18.79 -5.15
N ARG A 5 -16.85 -18.20 -5.41
CA ARG A 5 -16.99 -17.08 -6.36
C ARG A 5 -16.02 -15.93 -6.08
N ASN A 6 -15.84 -15.60 -4.79
CA ASN A 6 -14.92 -14.53 -4.39
C ASN A 6 -13.46 -14.88 -4.68
N GLN A 7 -13.08 -16.14 -4.50
CA GLN A 7 -11.75 -16.63 -4.84
C GLN A 7 -11.49 -16.51 -6.35
N ILE A 8 -12.48 -16.92 -7.17
CA ILE A 8 -12.40 -16.81 -8.64
C ILE A 8 -12.27 -15.34 -9.05
N LEU A 9 -13.05 -14.45 -8.44
CA LEU A 9 -12.99 -13.01 -8.70
C LEU A 9 -11.58 -12.45 -8.38
N MET A 10 -11.02 -12.80 -7.23
CA MET A 10 -9.69 -12.34 -6.81
C MET A 10 -8.60 -12.83 -7.74
N GLU A 11 -8.64 -14.10 -8.17
CA GLU A 11 -7.64 -14.66 -9.06
C GLU A 11 -7.70 -14.04 -10.47
N ILE A 12 -8.91 -13.95 -11.07
CA ILE A 12 -9.08 -13.33 -12.40
C ILE A 12 -8.73 -11.84 -12.35
N ARG A 13 -9.11 -11.15 -11.28
CA ARG A 13 -8.74 -9.75 -11.05
C ARG A 13 -7.22 -9.58 -11.02
N GLY A 14 -6.51 -10.42 -10.28
CA GLY A 14 -5.05 -10.40 -10.23
C GLY A 14 -4.40 -10.66 -11.59
N GLU A 15 -4.97 -11.55 -12.41
CA GLU A 15 -4.50 -11.77 -13.77
C GLU A 15 -4.70 -10.56 -14.67
N VAL A 16 -5.89 -9.95 -14.61
CA VAL A 16 -6.23 -8.74 -15.38
C VAL A 16 -5.29 -7.59 -15.01
N GLU A 17 -5.06 -7.41 -13.72
CA GLU A 17 -4.19 -6.37 -13.19
C GLU A 17 -2.71 -6.53 -13.60
N ASN A 18 -2.27 -7.75 -13.85
CA ASN A 18 -0.91 -8.06 -14.29
C ASN A 18 -0.77 -8.23 -15.82
N SER A 19 -1.85 -8.04 -16.56
CA SER A 19 -1.87 -8.19 -18.02
C SER A 19 -1.86 -6.85 -18.73
N ALA A 20 -1.25 -6.81 -19.90
CA ALA A 20 -1.28 -5.61 -20.74
C ALA A 20 -2.71 -5.31 -21.24
N PRO A 21 -3.07 -4.05 -21.46
CA PRO A 21 -4.32 -3.65 -22.09
C PRO A 21 -4.57 -4.40 -23.41
N ASN A 22 -5.82 -4.69 -23.70
CA ASN A 22 -6.24 -5.48 -24.88
C ASN A 22 -5.77 -6.96 -24.87
N THR A 23 -5.14 -7.44 -23.82
CA THR A 23 -4.82 -8.88 -23.68
C THR A 23 -6.12 -9.68 -23.62
N LYS A 24 -6.20 -10.73 -24.43
CA LYS A 24 -7.35 -11.65 -24.42
C LYS A 24 -7.32 -12.54 -23.19
N LEU A 25 -8.41 -12.55 -22.44
CA LEU A 25 -8.55 -13.46 -21.31
C LEU A 25 -8.82 -14.89 -21.77
N ALA A 26 -8.59 -15.85 -20.88
CA ALA A 26 -8.97 -17.23 -21.09
C ALA A 26 -10.46 -17.35 -21.41
N THR A 27 -10.82 -18.30 -22.27
CA THR A 27 -12.22 -18.49 -22.63
C THR A 27 -13.06 -18.94 -21.43
N ILE A 28 -14.35 -18.65 -21.45
CA ILE A 28 -15.28 -19.09 -20.40
C ILE A 28 -15.14 -20.58 -20.15
N ARG A 29 -14.99 -21.38 -21.20
CA ARG A 29 -14.79 -22.83 -21.10
C ARG A 29 -13.50 -23.20 -20.36
N CYS A 30 -12.41 -22.52 -20.63
CA CYS A 30 -11.13 -22.72 -19.94
C CYS A 30 -11.24 -22.33 -18.46
N LEU A 31 -11.90 -21.19 -18.17
CA LEU A 31 -12.11 -20.73 -16.80
C LEU A 31 -13.00 -21.69 -16.01
N MET A 32 -14.07 -22.22 -16.63
CA MET A 32 -14.89 -23.25 -16.02
C MET A 32 -14.11 -24.50 -15.64
N GLN A 33 -13.23 -24.96 -16.54
CA GLN A 33 -12.38 -26.12 -16.28
C GLN A 33 -11.35 -25.84 -15.18
N ARG A 34 -10.69 -24.68 -15.24
CA ARG A 34 -9.67 -24.27 -14.27
C ARG A 34 -10.22 -24.16 -12.86
N PHE A 35 -11.39 -23.55 -12.68
CA PHE A 35 -12.00 -23.31 -11.39
C PHE A 35 -13.04 -24.38 -10.98
N SER A 36 -13.23 -25.40 -11.81
CA SER A 36 -14.23 -26.46 -11.59
C SER A 36 -15.62 -25.88 -11.24
N THR A 37 -16.07 -24.84 -11.98
CA THR A 37 -17.27 -24.07 -11.68
C THR A 37 -18.21 -23.95 -12.88
N SER A 38 -19.42 -23.42 -12.66
CA SER A 38 -20.43 -23.26 -13.71
C SER A 38 -20.14 -22.06 -14.62
N GLN A 39 -20.68 -22.11 -15.84
CA GLN A 39 -20.65 -20.98 -16.78
C GLN A 39 -21.25 -19.70 -16.14
N ARG A 40 -22.37 -19.85 -15.46
CA ARG A 40 -23.06 -18.73 -14.79
C ARG A 40 -22.15 -18.02 -13.78
N THR A 41 -21.37 -18.78 -13.03
CA THR A 41 -20.43 -18.23 -12.05
C THR A 41 -19.30 -17.44 -12.73
N VAL A 42 -18.72 -18.02 -13.80
CA VAL A 42 -17.65 -17.35 -14.56
C VAL A 42 -18.17 -16.09 -15.25
N GLU A 43 -19.32 -16.17 -15.90
CA GLU A 43 -19.93 -14.98 -16.54
C GLU A 43 -20.29 -13.91 -15.52
N GLY A 44 -20.80 -14.29 -14.33
CA GLY A 44 -21.05 -13.35 -13.24
C GLY A 44 -19.82 -12.61 -12.78
N VAL A 45 -18.68 -13.30 -12.67
CA VAL A 45 -17.39 -12.68 -12.31
C VAL A 45 -16.88 -11.76 -13.43
N LEU A 46 -16.94 -12.21 -14.68
CA LEU A 46 -16.49 -11.40 -15.81
C LEU A 46 -17.36 -10.15 -16.03
N ASN A 47 -18.67 -10.26 -15.78
CA ASN A 47 -19.57 -9.11 -15.85
C ASN A 47 -19.26 -8.09 -14.74
N GLU A 48 -19.02 -8.55 -13.51
CA GLU A 48 -18.60 -7.68 -12.40
C GLU A 48 -17.29 -6.95 -12.69
N LEU A 49 -16.31 -7.66 -13.24
CA LEU A 49 -15.08 -7.03 -13.70
C LEU A 49 -15.31 -6.07 -14.90
N GLY A 50 -16.32 -6.35 -15.75
CA GLY A 50 -16.76 -5.47 -16.81
C GLY A 50 -17.42 -4.20 -16.29
N GLU A 51 -18.30 -4.31 -15.29
CA GLU A 51 -18.96 -3.18 -14.63
C GLU A 51 -17.94 -2.28 -13.90
N SER A 52 -16.87 -2.87 -13.38
CA SER A 52 -15.75 -2.13 -12.79
C SER A 52 -14.78 -1.56 -13.85
N GLY A 53 -15.04 -1.77 -15.13
CA GLY A 53 -14.19 -1.25 -16.22
C GLY A 53 -12.86 -1.98 -16.41
N MET A 54 -12.63 -3.08 -15.71
CA MET A 54 -11.36 -3.83 -15.80
C MET A 54 -11.26 -4.71 -17.03
N VAL A 55 -12.38 -5.19 -17.54
CA VAL A 55 -12.44 -6.00 -18.76
C VAL A 55 -13.55 -5.52 -19.70
N ILE A 56 -13.37 -5.78 -20.98
CA ILE A 56 -14.38 -5.49 -22.00
C ILE A 56 -14.75 -6.76 -22.76
N ARG A 57 -16.03 -6.90 -23.07
CA ARG A 57 -16.51 -7.96 -23.93
C ARG A 57 -16.49 -7.51 -25.39
N ARG A 58 -15.83 -8.28 -26.26
CA ARG A 58 -15.89 -8.10 -27.72
C ARG A 58 -16.78 -9.19 -28.31
N PRO A 59 -17.92 -8.83 -28.93
CA PRO A 59 -18.83 -9.82 -29.50
C PRO A 59 -18.11 -10.76 -30.46
N GLY A 60 -18.33 -12.08 -30.32
CA GLY A 60 -17.67 -13.11 -31.14
C GLY A 60 -16.18 -13.37 -30.81
N SER A 61 -15.52 -12.53 -30.06
CA SER A 61 -14.09 -12.63 -29.78
C SER A 61 -13.74 -13.00 -28.33
N GLY A 62 -14.66 -12.74 -27.39
CA GLY A 62 -14.48 -13.06 -25.96
C GLY A 62 -14.23 -11.83 -25.09
N TRP A 63 -13.56 -12.06 -23.95
CA TRP A 63 -13.25 -11.03 -22.98
C TRP A 63 -11.78 -10.61 -23.11
N PHE A 64 -11.54 -9.32 -22.94
CA PHE A 64 -10.22 -8.70 -23.05
C PHE A 64 -10.01 -7.78 -21.85
N VAL A 65 -8.76 -7.63 -21.42
CA VAL A 65 -8.38 -6.56 -20.50
C VAL A 65 -8.79 -5.23 -21.15
N ALA A 66 -9.54 -4.43 -20.40
CA ALA A 66 -10.02 -3.15 -20.93
C ALA A 66 -8.81 -2.28 -21.34
N PRO A 67 -8.88 -1.55 -22.46
CA PRO A 67 -7.98 -0.43 -22.66
C PRO A 67 -8.26 0.54 -21.52
N SER A 68 -7.25 0.82 -20.72
CA SER A 68 -7.41 1.79 -19.65
C SER A 68 -7.74 3.14 -20.27
N ALA A 69 -8.73 3.85 -19.74
CA ALA A 69 -8.90 5.27 -20.05
C ALA A 69 -7.63 6.08 -19.69
N ASN A 70 -6.72 5.43 -19.00
CA ASN A 70 -5.44 5.93 -18.52
C ASN A 70 -4.25 5.39 -19.33
N ASP A 71 -4.47 4.79 -20.51
CA ASP A 71 -3.36 4.35 -21.39
C ASP A 71 -2.51 5.57 -21.75
N GLY A 72 -1.27 5.55 -21.30
CA GLY A 72 -0.32 6.66 -21.44
C GLY A 72 -0.13 7.53 -20.20
N LEU A 73 -0.94 7.38 -19.15
CA LEU A 73 -0.68 8.05 -17.87
C LEU A 73 0.39 7.32 -17.06
N PRO A 74 1.26 8.07 -16.34
CA PRO A 74 2.19 7.47 -15.40
C PRO A 74 1.48 6.59 -14.37
N ARG A 75 2.02 5.41 -14.12
CA ARG A 75 1.48 4.43 -13.17
C ARG A 75 2.27 4.52 -11.87
N ILE A 76 1.62 4.99 -10.82
CA ILE A 76 2.21 5.07 -9.49
C ILE A 76 1.76 3.85 -8.69
N ARG A 77 2.72 3.10 -8.16
CA ARG A 77 2.47 1.98 -7.25
C ARG A 77 2.86 2.36 -5.84
N MET A 78 1.98 2.08 -4.88
CA MET A 78 2.30 2.14 -3.46
C MET A 78 2.49 0.72 -2.92
N VAL A 79 3.60 0.49 -2.23
CA VAL A 79 3.85 -0.75 -1.49
C VAL A 79 3.66 -0.48 -0.01
N LEU A 80 2.71 -1.17 0.59
CA LEU A 80 2.37 -1.09 1.99
C LEU A 80 2.79 -2.38 2.71
N PRO A 81 3.27 -2.28 3.95
CA PRO A 81 3.42 -3.46 4.79
C PRO A 81 2.06 -4.13 5.03
N ASN A 82 2.01 -5.45 4.94
CA ASN A 82 0.81 -6.21 5.30
C ASN A 82 0.69 -6.27 6.84
N TRP A 83 0.31 -5.15 7.42
CA TRP A 83 0.10 -4.94 8.83
C TRP A 83 -1.23 -4.23 9.04
N ALA A 84 -2.01 -4.70 10.03
CA ALA A 84 -3.31 -4.11 10.35
C ALA A 84 -3.12 -2.75 11.05
N SER A 85 -2.92 -1.70 10.27
CA SER A 85 -2.75 -0.32 10.74
C SER A 85 -3.81 0.59 10.11
N GLU A 86 -4.57 1.27 10.95
CA GLU A 86 -5.52 2.30 10.48
C GLU A 86 -4.79 3.44 9.75
N ASN A 87 -3.56 3.75 10.17
CA ASN A 87 -2.73 4.77 9.51
C ASN A 87 -2.44 4.39 8.06
N TYR A 88 -2.08 3.13 7.79
CA TYR A 88 -1.82 2.67 6.41
C TYR A 88 -3.08 2.69 5.55
N GLN A 89 -4.22 2.31 6.10
CA GLN A 89 -5.50 2.38 5.39
C GLN A 89 -5.91 3.82 5.07
N GLN A 90 -5.69 4.75 6.01
CA GLN A 90 -5.96 6.16 5.82
C GLN A 90 -5.03 6.79 4.77
N LEU A 91 -3.76 6.41 4.79
CA LEU A 91 -2.76 6.81 3.82
C LEU A 91 -3.16 6.35 2.41
N GLU A 92 -3.48 5.07 2.24
CA GLU A 92 -3.96 4.50 0.98
C GLU A 92 -5.19 5.23 0.44
N ARG A 93 -6.23 5.39 1.28
CA ARG A 93 -7.45 6.12 0.92
C ARG A 93 -7.16 7.57 0.49
N SER A 94 -6.20 8.22 1.14
CA SER A 94 -5.81 9.59 0.83
C SER A 94 -5.13 9.70 -0.52
N PHE A 95 -4.25 8.75 -0.84
CA PHE A 95 -3.60 8.67 -2.16
C PHE A 95 -4.60 8.35 -3.27
N LEU A 96 -5.50 7.39 -3.06
CA LEU A 96 -6.55 7.05 -4.03
C LEU A 96 -7.43 8.27 -4.34
N ARG A 97 -7.92 8.96 -3.30
CA ARG A 97 -8.72 10.17 -3.46
C ARG A 97 -7.96 11.27 -4.23
N ARG A 98 -6.66 11.41 -3.95
CA ARG A 98 -5.84 12.42 -4.62
C ARG A 98 -5.64 12.07 -6.09
N ALA A 99 -5.40 10.79 -6.41
CA ALA A 99 -5.29 10.31 -7.78
C ALA A 99 -6.57 10.58 -8.59
N GLU A 100 -7.73 10.31 -7.98
CA GLU A 100 -9.04 10.60 -8.59
C GLU A 100 -9.27 12.09 -8.84
N MET A 101 -8.85 12.95 -7.91
CA MET A 101 -9.06 14.41 -8.01
C MET A 101 -8.11 15.07 -9.02
N GLU A 102 -6.87 14.66 -9.10
CA GLU A 102 -5.86 15.28 -9.95
C GLU A 102 -5.84 14.72 -11.38
N GLY A 103 -6.14 13.44 -11.57
CA GLY A 103 -6.30 12.79 -12.91
C GLY A 103 -4.94 12.69 -13.53
N GLY A 104 -3.94 13.01 -13.60
CA GLY A 104 -2.69 12.99 -14.40
C GLY A 104 -1.86 11.71 -14.26
N PHE A 105 -2.32 10.72 -13.49
CA PHE A 105 -1.65 9.44 -13.24
C PHE A 105 -2.64 8.38 -12.78
N THR A 106 -2.23 7.13 -12.88
CA THR A 106 -2.94 6.01 -12.26
C THR A 106 -2.26 5.60 -10.97
N PHE A 107 -3.05 5.17 -10.00
CA PHE A 107 -2.55 4.76 -8.70
C PHE A 107 -3.01 3.34 -8.35
N ARG A 108 -2.08 2.54 -7.83
CA ARG A 108 -2.36 1.20 -7.33
C ARG A 108 -1.59 0.95 -6.04
N SER A 109 -2.24 0.34 -5.07
CA SER A 109 -1.59 -0.14 -3.85
C SER A 109 -1.40 -1.65 -3.88
N THR A 110 -0.36 -2.11 -3.22
CA THR A 110 -0.11 -3.54 -2.97
C THR A 110 0.37 -3.73 -1.55
N MET A 111 -0.15 -4.75 -0.87
CA MET A 111 0.32 -5.12 0.46
C MET A 111 1.37 -6.23 0.35
N GLN A 112 2.42 -6.14 1.15
CA GLN A 112 3.52 -7.09 1.17
C GLN A 112 3.82 -7.55 2.60
N ALA A 113 4.08 -8.84 2.78
CA ALA A 113 4.41 -9.39 4.08
C ALA A 113 5.66 -8.73 4.66
N VAL A 114 5.61 -8.38 5.94
CA VAL A 114 6.76 -7.84 6.67
C VAL A 114 7.68 -9.01 7.04
N THR A 115 8.72 -9.18 6.27
CA THR A 115 9.76 -10.20 6.45
C THR A 115 11.12 -9.53 6.52
N PRO A 116 12.18 -10.22 7.00
CA PRO A 116 13.55 -9.69 6.93
C PRO A 116 13.99 -9.30 5.52
N ASP A 117 13.40 -9.91 4.49
CA ASP A 117 13.70 -9.63 3.08
C ASP A 117 12.66 -8.70 2.42
N PHE A 118 11.88 -7.95 3.21
CA PHE A 118 10.82 -7.07 2.71
C PHE A 118 11.30 -6.23 1.51
N TYR A 119 12.40 -5.53 1.66
CA TYR A 119 12.92 -4.64 0.62
C TYR A 119 13.43 -5.38 -0.61
N ARG A 120 13.94 -6.62 -0.46
CA ARG A 120 14.35 -7.47 -1.58
C ARG A 120 13.15 -7.97 -2.42
N GLN A 121 11.98 -8.04 -1.81
CA GLN A 121 10.75 -8.47 -2.46
C GLN A 121 10.01 -7.32 -3.14
N VAL A 122 10.41 -6.08 -2.88
CA VAL A 122 9.83 -4.91 -3.54
C VAL A 122 10.22 -4.92 -5.00
N GLN A 123 9.23 -4.95 -5.88
CA GLN A 123 9.40 -4.95 -7.32
C GLN A 123 8.75 -3.71 -7.93
N ALA A 124 9.38 -3.17 -8.95
CA ALA A 124 8.89 -2.02 -9.68
C ALA A 124 8.10 -2.40 -10.95
N ASP A 125 7.74 -3.68 -11.10
CA ASP A 125 7.08 -4.20 -12.29
C ASP A 125 5.76 -3.50 -12.56
N GLY A 126 5.61 -3.05 -13.78
CA GLY A 126 4.38 -2.42 -14.24
C GLY A 126 4.07 -1.06 -13.61
N CYS A 127 5.03 -0.36 -13.02
CA CYS A 127 4.87 1.02 -12.56
C CYS A 127 5.99 1.93 -13.10
N ASP A 128 5.69 3.23 -13.14
CA ASP A 128 6.59 4.27 -13.60
C ASP A 128 7.16 5.08 -12.43
N ALA A 129 6.56 4.94 -11.24
CA ALA A 129 7.08 5.46 -9.97
C ALA A 129 6.57 4.61 -8.79
N LEU A 130 7.34 4.58 -7.70
CA LEU A 130 7.06 3.79 -6.51
C LEU A 130 6.94 4.68 -5.27
N VAL A 131 5.89 4.46 -4.50
CA VAL A 131 5.75 4.99 -3.13
C VAL A 131 5.94 3.81 -2.18
N LEU A 132 6.98 3.85 -1.35
CA LEU A 132 7.33 2.79 -0.42
C LEU A 132 7.02 3.21 1.01
N VAL A 133 6.11 2.53 1.65
CA VAL A 133 5.84 2.71 3.08
C VAL A 133 6.73 1.74 3.86
N THR A 134 7.55 2.27 4.76
CA THR A 134 8.45 1.42 5.54
C THR A 134 7.69 0.61 6.58
N PRO A 135 8.06 -0.66 6.81
CA PRO A 135 7.39 -1.53 7.79
C PRO A 135 7.75 -1.23 9.25
N GLY A 136 8.10 -0.01 9.60
CA GLY A 136 8.43 0.37 10.96
C GLY A 136 9.79 -0.13 11.49
N SER A 137 10.46 -1.03 10.78
CA SER A 137 11.84 -1.44 11.10
C SER A 137 12.86 -0.41 10.60
N ARG A 138 13.99 -0.34 11.29
CA ARG A 138 15.11 0.53 10.85
C ARG A 138 15.61 0.11 9.49
N LEU A 139 15.76 1.09 8.58
CA LEU A 139 16.44 0.89 7.31
C LEU A 139 17.94 0.68 7.56
N SER A 140 18.45 -0.47 7.16
CA SER A 140 19.88 -0.69 7.12
C SER A 140 20.50 -0.04 5.87
N SER A 141 21.83 0.12 5.86
CA SER A 141 22.51 0.59 4.66
C SER A 141 22.27 -0.30 3.44
N SER A 142 22.11 -1.62 3.65
CA SER A 142 21.77 -2.56 2.59
C SER A 142 20.36 -2.34 2.04
N ASP A 143 19.39 -2.03 2.89
CA ASP A 143 18.02 -1.70 2.46
C ASP A 143 18.00 -0.43 1.62
N ILE A 144 18.74 0.59 2.05
CA ILE A 144 18.88 1.85 1.31
C ILE A 144 19.48 1.59 -0.08
N MET A 145 20.54 0.76 -0.16
CA MET A 145 21.13 0.41 -1.45
C MET A 145 20.17 -0.36 -2.35
N LEU A 146 19.38 -1.27 -1.79
CA LEU A 146 18.34 -1.99 -2.53
C LEU A 146 17.28 -1.04 -3.08
N ILE A 147 16.78 -0.13 -2.25
CA ILE A 147 15.80 0.89 -2.67
C ILE A 147 16.38 1.79 -3.77
N ALA A 148 17.62 2.25 -3.60
CA ALA A 148 18.30 3.09 -4.58
C ALA A 148 18.59 2.37 -5.91
N SER A 149 18.66 1.04 -5.93
CA SER A 149 18.87 0.22 -7.12
C SER A 149 17.59 -0.07 -7.92
N LEU A 150 16.41 0.29 -7.40
CA LEU A 150 15.16 0.08 -8.13
C LEU A 150 15.14 0.90 -9.43
N PRO A 151 14.62 0.32 -10.53
CA PRO A 151 14.72 0.91 -11.86
C PRO A 151 13.74 2.09 -12.11
N VAL A 152 13.03 2.53 -11.08
CA VAL A 152 12.06 3.62 -11.14
C VAL A 152 12.29 4.62 -10.01
N PRO A 153 11.83 5.87 -10.14
CA PRO A 153 11.83 6.83 -9.04
C PRO A 153 11.08 6.29 -7.82
N VAL A 154 11.67 6.45 -6.64
CA VAL A 154 11.09 5.99 -5.37
C VAL A 154 10.92 7.15 -4.41
N VAL A 155 9.75 7.23 -3.78
CA VAL A 155 9.50 8.07 -2.60
C VAL A 155 9.26 7.17 -1.41
N VAL A 156 10.04 7.33 -0.35
CA VAL A 156 9.91 6.57 0.89
C VAL A 156 9.09 7.38 1.90
N LEU A 157 8.10 6.75 2.52
CA LEU A 157 7.27 7.38 3.56
C LEU A 157 7.63 6.87 4.95
N HIS A 158 7.42 7.73 5.94
CA HIS A 158 7.69 7.47 7.37
C HIS A 158 9.16 7.16 7.69
N CYS A 159 10.08 7.71 6.90
CA CYS A 159 11.50 7.54 7.11
C CYS A 159 12.26 8.83 6.78
N GLU A 160 13.26 9.15 7.58
CA GLU A 160 14.19 10.26 7.30
C GLU A 160 15.40 9.72 6.54
N LEU A 161 15.55 10.11 5.28
CA LEU A 161 16.65 9.72 4.40
C LEU A 161 17.41 10.95 3.87
N GLY A 162 17.58 11.97 4.70
CA GLY A 162 18.23 13.21 4.30
C GLY A 162 19.64 12.98 3.74
N GLY A 163 19.91 13.53 2.54
CA GLY A 163 21.25 13.54 1.95
C GLY A 163 21.70 12.26 1.24
N ILE A 164 20.85 11.23 1.11
CA ILE A 164 21.22 9.93 0.52
C ILE A 164 20.76 9.81 -0.95
N GLY A 165 20.15 10.86 -1.51
CA GLY A 165 19.69 10.84 -2.90
C GLY A 165 18.35 10.09 -3.13
N ILE A 166 17.69 9.59 -2.09
CA ILE A 166 16.36 9.00 -2.14
C ILE A 166 15.36 10.03 -1.62
N SER A 167 14.28 10.27 -2.36
CA SER A 167 13.21 11.14 -1.91
C SER A 167 12.46 10.49 -0.73
N ALA A 168 12.29 11.23 0.36
CA ALA A 168 11.56 10.75 1.51
C ALA A 168 10.59 11.81 2.05
N VAL A 169 9.49 11.35 2.63
CA VAL A 169 8.53 12.17 3.36
C VAL A 169 8.33 11.55 4.72
N SER A 170 8.64 12.29 5.77
CA SER A 170 8.39 11.86 7.14
C SER A 170 7.61 12.92 7.91
N ASP A 171 6.84 12.46 8.89
CA ASP A 171 6.29 13.29 9.96
C ASP A 171 7.39 13.59 11.00
N ASN A 172 7.08 14.41 11.99
CA ASN A 172 7.93 14.58 13.16
C ASN A 172 7.37 13.78 14.34
N PRO A 173 7.78 12.53 14.53
CA PRO A 173 7.20 11.68 15.56
C PRO A 173 7.45 12.19 16.98
N ALA A 174 8.61 12.79 17.24
CA ALA A 174 8.94 13.36 18.54
C ALA A 174 7.96 14.49 18.89
N SER A 175 7.68 15.37 17.96
CA SER A 175 6.68 16.43 18.13
C SER A 175 5.28 15.87 18.43
N GLY A 176 4.89 14.78 17.74
CA GLY A 176 3.63 14.09 18.03
C GLY A 176 3.55 13.56 19.46
N GLY A 177 4.65 12.99 19.96
CA GLY A 177 4.77 12.57 21.36
C GLY A 177 4.66 13.74 22.35
N MET A 178 5.38 14.82 22.09
CA MET A 178 5.30 16.05 22.91
C MET A 178 3.87 16.62 22.95
N MET A 179 3.18 16.65 21.82
CA MET A 179 1.79 17.13 21.74
C MET A 179 0.85 16.27 22.59
N ALA A 180 1.00 14.95 22.56
CA ALA A 180 0.19 14.04 23.36
C ALA A 180 0.43 14.26 24.87
N ALA A 181 1.67 14.34 25.32
CA ALA A 181 2.02 14.65 26.71
C ALA A 181 1.47 16.02 27.12
N SER A 182 1.68 17.04 26.30
CA SER A 182 1.17 18.41 26.53
C SER A 182 -0.35 18.42 26.71
N CYS A 183 -1.07 17.67 25.90
CA CYS A 183 -2.53 17.55 26.02
C CYS A 183 -2.94 17.02 27.39
N LEU A 184 -2.35 15.91 27.84
CA LEU A 184 -2.66 15.31 29.13
C LEU A 184 -2.32 16.27 30.30
N ILE A 185 -1.14 16.88 30.24
CA ILE A 185 -0.67 17.80 31.29
C ILE A 185 -1.56 19.03 31.40
N ARG A 186 -2.01 19.60 30.29
CA ARG A 186 -2.95 20.71 30.29
C ARG A 186 -4.32 20.37 30.89
N HIS A 187 -4.71 19.09 30.85
CA HIS A 187 -5.90 18.56 31.50
C HIS A 187 -5.67 18.19 32.98
N GLY A 188 -4.50 18.50 33.56
CA GLY A 188 -4.22 18.35 34.97
C GLY A 188 -3.55 16.98 35.33
N HIS A 189 -3.32 16.11 34.38
CA HIS A 189 -2.66 14.83 34.66
C HIS A 189 -1.18 15.04 34.97
N ARG A 190 -0.66 14.37 35.99
CA ARG A 190 0.76 14.41 36.41
C ARG A 190 1.41 13.04 36.50
N GLU A 191 0.63 11.98 36.48
CA GLU A 191 1.05 10.60 36.40
C GLU A 191 0.56 10.04 35.09
N LEU A 192 1.48 9.70 34.19
CA LEU A 192 1.19 9.31 32.81
C LEU A 192 1.70 7.89 32.58
N ALA A 193 1.09 7.18 31.65
CA ALA A 193 1.56 5.88 31.20
C ALA A 193 1.62 5.83 29.68
N LEU A 194 2.63 5.17 29.16
CA LEU A 194 2.79 4.86 27.75
C LEU A 194 2.53 3.37 27.53
N LEU A 195 1.47 3.07 26.77
CA LEU A 195 1.20 1.70 26.31
C LEU A 195 1.72 1.56 24.87
N VAL A 196 2.69 0.64 24.69
CA VAL A 196 3.28 0.32 23.40
C VAL A 196 2.56 -0.89 22.83
N THR A 197 1.83 -0.72 21.74
CA THR A 197 1.01 -1.77 21.10
C THR A 197 1.50 -2.17 19.72
N GLU A 198 2.49 -1.46 19.19
CA GLU A 198 3.05 -1.71 17.85
C GLU A 198 4.48 -2.25 17.95
N PRO A 199 4.97 -2.93 16.89
CA PRO A 199 6.36 -3.36 16.83
C PRO A 199 7.33 -2.17 16.92
N PRO A 200 8.53 -2.37 17.47
CA PRO A 200 9.55 -1.31 17.55
C PRO A 200 9.86 -0.71 16.19
N SER A 201 9.86 0.63 16.13
CA SER A 201 10.26 1.38 14.95
C SER A 201 10.93 2.69 15.37
N ASP A 202 11.75 3.27 14.50
CA ASP A 202 12.40 4.56 14.78
C ASP A 202 11.37 5.66 15.04
N SER A 203 10.32 5.72 14.23
CA SER A 203 9.23 6.67 14.39
C SER A 203 8.54 6.50 15.75
N PHE A 204 8.31 5.25 16.16
CA PHE A 204 7.68 4.96 17.44
C PHE A 204 8.58 5.31 18.61
N ASP A 205 9.85 4.95 18.56
CA ASP A 205 10.85 5.27 19.59
C ASP A 205 11.00 6.79 19.77
N MET A 206 11.05 7.53 18.64
CA MET A 206 11.09 9.00 18.68
C MET A 206 9.83 9.60 19.30
N ARG A 207 8.65 9.05 19.01
CA ARG A 207 7.37 9.47 19.61
C ARG A 207 7.35 9.23 21.12
N CYS A 208 7.76 8.04 21.54
CA CYS A 208 7.85 7.71 22.97
C CYS A 208 8.86 8.60 23.71
N ARG A 209 10.01 8.89 23.08
CA ARG A 209 11.01 9.78 23.64
C ARG A 209 10.48 11.19 23.79
N GLY A 210 9.89 11.77 22.75
CA GLY A 210 9.29 13.11 22.81
C GLY A 210 8.20 13.23 23.88
N PHE A 211 7.39 12.18 24.05
CA PHE A 211 6.38 12.14 25.11
C PHE A 211 7.02 12.19 26.50
N ARG A 212 8.02 11.32 26.77
CA ARG A 212 8.69 11.25 28.07
C ARG A 212 9.44 12.54 28.41
N GLU A 213 10.28 13.01 27.50
CA GLU A 213 11.08 14.22 27.70
C GLU A 213 10.18 15.43 28.02
N PHE A 214 9.09 15.60 27.26
CA PHE A 214 8.15 16.71 27.52
C PHE A 214 7.43 16.55 28.86
N ALA A 215 7.00 15.34 29.22
CA ALA A 215 6.34 15.07 30.50
C ALA A 215 7.26 15.38 31.69
N GLU A 216 8.50 14.88 31.66
CA GLU A 216 9.51 15.10 32.69
C GLU A 216 9.85 16.60 32.85
N LEU A 217 10.13 17.31 31.74
CA LEU A 217 10.38 18.75 31.78
C LEU A 217 9.18 19.57 32.31
N SER A 218 7.98 19.02 32.19
CA SER A 218 6.75 19.64 32.71
C SER A 218 6.40 19.20 34.13
N GLY A 219 7.26 18.45 34.81
CA GLY A 219 7.07 17.95 36.18
C GLY A 219 6.04 16.82 36.30
N ALA A 220 5.73 16.10 35.21
CA ALA A 220 4.93 14.90 35.24
C ALA A 220 5.81 13.64 35.27
N ARG A 221 5.27 12.53 35.76
CA ARG A 221 5.92 11.21 35.77
C ARG A 221 5.33 10.32 34.69
N VAL A 222 6.16 9.52 34.03
CA VAL A 222 5.76 8.55 33.01
C VAL A 222 6.19 7.15 33.39
#